data_6b82c1f0e278cfbdddd02fb843e804b9
#
_entry.id   6b82c1f0e278cfbdddd02fb843e804b9
#
_cell.length_a   1.000
_cell.length_b   1.000
_cell.length_c   1.000
_cell.angle_alpha   90.00
_cell.angle_beta   90.00
_cell.angle_gamma   90.00
#
_symmetry.space_group_name_H-M   'P 1'
#
loop_
_entity.id
_entity.type
_entity.pdbx_description
1 polymer ?
#
loop_
_entity_poly.entity_id
_entity_poly.type
_entity_poly.pdbx_seq_one_letter_code
_entity_poly.pdbx_strand_id
1 'polypeptide(L)'
;MSLTRRQFISSAGAAAAAPGVVLSAGARRSTPRTKADVHPNIVVIVVDTLRTDHVYGDRAKTPNMDVLLREGLRFTSAYPEAMPTVPGRNSLLSGRRMFPYRGWHDYPGLLESPGWAPIPSVEQAFTTRLRRAGYWTGYVTDNPFLGWSRPYERLRRSFDLLIRHGGQLGVVKPPSSVPKRELRHWLHPANDSERVRERVRRYLANSRYSHDESRSFAAKVFKSGVQALDQAARQAPFALIVDTYEPHEPWTPPRKYVDQYGDPDYHGPEPAMLTYGRVDKWLNEDNMDFVLGRLRALYAAEVTMTDYWLGVFLDRLNALGLERETVIVLLSDHGIFLGEHGWTGKISVALHPVLTRVPLVIVDPDRRRAGTASDYFASLHDVGPTLLRMAGVPLPASMSGVDLSRFLSGGSPRERPLAWGGYKDNHYVRTDRWAYMADNRMRNSLLFDLEKDPGEGTSVAERHPRVLEGLRERLIQRAGGRPPFYGV
;
A
#
# COMPACT_ATOMS: atom_id res chain seq x y z
N MET A 1 -23.97 -19.07 -8.77
CA MET A 1 -24.01 -19.35 -7.33
C MET A 1 -22.69 -18.89 -6.73
N SER A 2 -22.71 -17.85 -5.90
CA SER A 2 -21.51 -17.41 -5.20
C SER A 2 -21.24 -18.39 -4.05
N LEU A 3 -20.03 -18.92 -3.99
CA LEU A 3 -19.60 -19.77 -2.88
C LEU A 3 -19.51 -18.87 -1.62
N THR A 4 -20.12 -19.34 -0.53
CA THR A 4 -19.99 -18.65 0.75
C THR A 4 -18.55 -18.79 1.28
N ARG A 5 -18.14 -17.85 2.15
CA ARG A 5 -16.83 -17.85 2.82
C ARG A 5 -16.45 -19.23 3.42
N ARG A 6 -17.41 -19.95 4.00
CA ARG A 6 -17.22 -21.32 4.55
C ARG A 6 -16.98 -22.38 3.47
N GLN A 7 -17.66 -22.28 2.32
CA GLN A 7 -17.53 -23.25 1.23
C GLN A 7 -16.18 -23.17 0.50
N PHE A 8 -15.56 -21.97 0.45
CA PHE A 8 -14.23 -21.82 -0.12
C PHE A 8 -13.14 -22.50 0.73
N ILE A 9 -13.26 -22.43 2.06
CA ILE A 9 -12.28 -23.07 2.98
C ILE A 9 -12.36 -24.59 2.91
N SER A 10 -13.58 -25.16 2.74
CA SER A 10 -13.75 -26.62 2.64
C SER A 10 -13.37 -27.20 1.27
N SER A 11 -13.44 -26.41 0.18
CA SER A 11 -13.07 -26.89 -1.18
C SER A 11 -11.56 -26.85 -1.46
N ALA A 12 -10.78 -26.08 -0.70
CA ALA A 12 -9.32 -26.06 -0.82
C ALA A 12 -8.62 -27.33 -0.23
N GLY A 13 -9.37 -28.16 0.49
CA GLY A 13 -8.87 -29.39 1.10
C GLY A 13 -8.96 -30.66 0.25
N ALA A 14 -9.55 -30.59 -0.96
CA ALA A 14 -9.75 -31.77 -1.81
C ALA A 14 -9.00 -31.61 -3.16
N ALA A 15 -7.68 -31.62 -3.14
CA ALA A 15 -6.88 -31.86 -4.32
C ALA A 15 -6.40 -33.31 -4.32
N ALA A 16 -6.85 -34.06 -5.32
CA ALA A 16 -6.64 -35.47 -5.53
C ALA A 16 -5.17 -35.87 -5.56
N ALA A 17 -4.89 -37.03 -4.97
CA ALA A 17 -3.62 -37.71 -5.01
C ALA A 17 -3.27 -38.18 -6.43
N ALA A 18 -2.09 -37.84 -6.91
CA ALA A 18 -1.41 -38.50 -8.01
C ALA A 18 -0.27 -39.38 -7.46
N PRO A 19 0.07 -40.52 -8.08
CA PRO A 19 0.88 -41.55 -7.44
C PRO A 19 2.39 -41.30 -7.56
N GLY A 20 3.08 -41.47 -6.46
CA GLY A 20 4.38 -42.12 -6.33
C GLY A 20 5.63 -41.43 -6.85
N VAL A 21 6.29 -40.60 -6.01
CA VAL A 21 7.73 -40.62 -5.88
C VAL A 21 8.09 -40.67 -4.41
N VAL A 22 8.69 -41.77 -3.98
CA VAL A 22 9.22 -41.91 -2.62
C VAL A 22 10.58 -41.20 -2.58
N LEU A 23 10.64 -40.03 -1.98
CA LEU A 23 11.88 -39.43 -1.53
C LEU A 23 11.99 -39.65 -0.02
N SER A 24 12.98 -40.41 0.39
CA SER A 24 13.36 -40.66 1.78
C SER A 24 13.75 -39.35 2.46
N ALA A 25 12.83 -38.72 3.16
CA ALA A 25 13.10 -37.62 4.05
C ALA A 25 13.61 -38.20 5.38
N GLY A 26 14.89 -38.01 5.66
CA GLY A 26 15.44 -38.23 6.99
C GLY A 26 14.73 -37.36 8.00
N ALA A 27 13.96 -37.98 8.89
CA ALA A 27 13.28 -37.29 9.99
C ALA A 27 14.33 -36.66 10.91
N ARG A 28 14.52 -35.33 10.81
CA ARG A 28 15.20 -34.57 11.86
C ARG A 28 14.27 -34.60 13.06
N ARG A 29 14.69 -35.26 14.13
CA ARG A 29 14.04 -35.19 15.45
C ARG A 29 14.04 -33.70 15.89
N SER A 30 12.86 -33.08 15.93
CA SER A 30 12.69 -31.76 16.51
C SER A 30 12.85 -31.87 18.03
N THR A 31 13.93 -31.33 18.56
CA THR A 31 14.02 -31.01 19.99
C THR A 31 12.93 -30.00 20.35
N PRO A 32 12.26 -30.09 21.51
CA PRO A 32 11.31 -29.11 21.96
C PRO A 32 11.99 -27.72 22.03
N ARG A 33 11.53 -26.77 21.21
CA ARG A 33 11.99 -25.38 21.24
C ARG A 33 11.55 -24.74 22.56
N THR A 34 12.46 -24.13 23.28
CA THR A 34 12.12 -23.27 24.41
C THR A 34 11.46 -21.98 23.89
N LYS A 35 10.57 -21.37 24.67
CA LYS A 35 9.85 -20.14 24.29
C LYS A 35 10.80 -19.00 23.87
N ALA A 36 12.06 -19.04 24.27
CA ALA A 36 13.12 -18.05 23.94
C ALA A 36 13.69 -18.23 22.50
N ASP A 37 13.48 -19.39 21.87
CA ASP A 37 14.05 -19.72 20.55
C ASP A 37 13.04 -19.61 19.39
N VAL A 38 11.81 -19.17 19.67
CA VAL A 38 10.74 -19.09 18.67
C VAL A 38 10.73 -17.69 18.05
N HIS A 39 11.37 -17.54 16.91
CA HIS A 39 11.22 -16.34 16.08
C HIS A 39 9.81 -16.30 15.47
N PRO A 40 9.08 -15.17 15.55
CA PRO A 40 7.72 -15.07 15.04
C PRO A 40 7.70 -15.20 13.52
N ASN A 41 6.65 -15.78 12.97
CA ASN A 41 6.32 -15.62 11.57
C ASN A 41 6.00 -14.17 11.26
N ILE A 42 6.12 -13.78 10.00
CA ILE A 42 5.91 -12.40 9.56
C ILE A 42 4.94 -12.40 8.37
N VAL A 43 3.91 -11.59 8.45
CA VAL A 43 3.01 -11.28 7.33
C VAL A 43 2.99 -9.77 7.15
N VAL A 44 3.31 -9.29 5.93
CA VAL A 44 3.19 -7.88 5.55
C VAL A 44 2.11 -7.76 4.49
N ILE A 45 1.06 -7.01 4.79
CA ILE A 45 -0.07 -6.75 3.89
C ILE A 45 0.08 -5.32 3.38
N VAL A 46 0.35 -5.19 2.09
CA VAL A 46 0.44 -3.90 1.39
C VAL A 46 -0.81 -3.71 0.56
N VAL A 47 -1.52 -2.60 0.78
CA VAL A 47 -2.73 -2.24 0.02
C VAL A 47 -2.47 -0.91 -0.67
N ASP A 48 -2.27 -0.94 -2.00
CA ASP A 48 -1.91 0.25 -2.80
C ASP A 48 -3.00 1.32 -2.74
N THR A 49 -2.59 2.57 -2.61
CA THR A 49 -3.52 3.72 -2.67
C THR A 49 -4.59 3.73 -1.55
N LEU A 50 -4.41 2.99 -0.44
CA LEU A 50 -5.39 2.91 0.65
C LEU A 50 -5.33 4.15 1.55
N ARG A 51 -6.41 4.91 1.61
CA ARG A 51 -6.52 6.13 2.40
C ARG A 51 -6.73 5.83 3.88
N THR A 52 -6.09 6.64 4.72
CA THR A 52 -6.20 6.54 6.18
C THR A 52 -7.63 6.75 6.68
N ASP A 53 -8.38 7.67 6.11
CA ASP A 53 -9.76 7.99 6.51
C ASP A 53 -10.79 6.91 6.12
N HIS A 54 -10.41 5.95 5.29
CA HIS A 54 -11.21 4.77 4.94
C HIS A 54 -10.88 3.55 5.82
N VAL A 55 -9.82 3.63 6.64
CA VAL A 55 -9.42 2.57 7.58
C VAL A 55 -9.58 3.02 9.03
N TYR A 56 -9.18 4.26 9.38
CA TYR A 56 -9.27 4.79 10.74
C TYR A 56 -10.55 5.61 10.99
N GLY A 57 -11.34 5.84 9.96
CA GLY A 57 -12.64 6.52 9.98
C GLY A 57 -13.77 5.59 9.56
N ASP A 58 -14.86 6.19 9.10
CA ASP A 58 -16.12 5.54 8.75
C ASP A 58 -16.45 5.61 7.24
N ARG A 59 -15.52 6.08 6.41
CA ARG A 59 -15.75 6.29 4.97
C ARG A 59 -15.85 4.99 4.17
N ALA A 60 -15.35 3.87 4.70
CA ALA A 60 -15.54 2.54 4.15
C ALA A 60 -15.81 1.52 5.26
N LYS A 61 -16.53 0.45 4.95
CA LYS A 61 -16.75 -0.66 5.87
C LYS A 61 -15.60 -1.65 5.74
N THR A 62 -14.76 -1.71 6.75
CA THR A 62 -13.53 -2.52 6.75
C THR A 62 -13.46 -3.46 7.96
N PRO A 63 -14.44 -4.35 8.17
CA PRO A 63 -14.54 -5.15 9.39
C PRO A 63 -13.32 -6.03 9.65
N ASN A 64 -12.57 -6.43 8.61
CA ASN A 64 -11.37 -7.27 8.76
C ASN A 64 -10.12 -6.41 9.10
N MET A 65 -9.98 -5.22 8.51
CA MET A 65 -8.97 -4.24 8.95
C MET A 65 -9.26 -3.76 10.37
N ASP A 66 -10.53 -3.60 10.75
CA ASP A 66 -10.94 -3.26 12.12
C ASP A 66 -10.50 -4.31 13.15
N VAL A 67 -10.46 -5.60 12.77
CA VAL A 67 -9.86 -6.63 13.62
C VAL A 67 -8.38 -6.33 13.86
N LEU A 68 -7.62 -6.00 12.81
CA LEU A 68 -6.21 -5.66 12.95
C LEU A 68 -6.00 -4.38 13.78
N LEU A 69 -6.91 -3.40 13.68
CA LEU A 69 -6.87 -2.19 14.52
C LEU A 69 -7.11 -2.50 16.00
N ARG A 70 -8.04 -3.41 16.31
CA ARG A 70 -8.33 -3.83 17.69
C ARG A 70 -7.25 -4.71 18.29
N GLU A 71 -6.54 -5.48 17.47
CA GLU A 71 -5.50 -6.41 17.92
C GLU A 71 -4.08 -5.84 17.87
N GLY A 72 -3.88 -4.71 17.20
CA GLY A 72 -2.58 -4.12 16.96
C GLY A 72 -2.39 -2.73 17.55
N LEU A 73 -1.17 -2.23 17.40
CA LEU A 73 -0.78 -0.83 17.57
C LEU A 73 -0.93 -0.12 16.23
N ARG A 74 -1.78 0.91 16.16
CA ARG A 74 -1.91 1.77 14.98
C ARG A 74 -1.07 3.03 15.09
N PHE A 75 -0.45 3.45 13.98
CA PHE A 75 0.24 4.74 13.89
C PHE A 75 -0.67 5.75 13.19
N THR A 76 -1.09 6.79 13.92
CA THR A 76 -1.98 7.83 13.40
C THR A 76 -1.26 8.87 12.54
N SER A 77 0.08 8.91 12.65
CA SER A 77 0.96 9.84 11.94
C SER A 77 2.02 9.09 11.12
N ALA A 78 1.59 8.11 10.31
CA ALA A 78 2.47 7.43 9.37
C ALA A 78 2.49 8.16 8.01
N TYR A 79 3.70 8.56 7.58
CA TYR A 79 3.93 9.34 6.37
C TYR A 79 5.01 8.69 5.50
N PRO A 80 4.68 8.20 4.28
CA PRO A 80 5.65 7.71 3.31
C PRO A 80 6.66 8.82 2.97
N GLU A 81 7.94 8.52 3.10
CA GLU A 81 8.99 9.50 2.80
C GLU A 81 9.29 9.61 1.30
N ALA A 82 8.85 8.62 0.52
CA ALA A 82 9.02 8.54 -0.92
C ALA A 82 7.75 7.97 -1.56
N MET A 83 7.29 8.63 -2.61
CA MET A 83 6.04 8.33 -3.31
C MET A 83 6.24 8.35 -4.83
N PRO A 84 5.36 7.71 -5.60
CA PRO A 84 4.25 6.87 -5.18
C PRO A 84 4.67 5.40 -5.04
N THR A 85 4.00 4.49 -5.69
CA THR A 85 4.05 3.03 -5.66
C THR A 85 5.44 2.39 -5.52
N VAL A 86 6.34 2.62 -6.49
CA VAL A 86 7.67 1.98 -6.52
C VAL A 86 8.63 2.58 -5.50
N PRO A 87 8.78 3.91 -5.38
CA PRO A 87 9.58 4.51 -4.32
C PRO A 87 9.15 4.09 -2.92
N GLY A 88 7.83 4.01 -2.65
CA GLY A 88 7.29 3.55 -1.38
C GLY A 88 7.70 2.09 -1.06
N ARG A 89 7.60 1.19 -2.04
CA ARG A 89 8.00 -0.21 -1.86
C ARG A 89 9.51 -0.39 -1.75
N ASN A 90 10.29 0.41 -2.47
CA ASN A 90 11.75 0.43 -2.31
C ASN A 90 12.14 0.86 -0.88
N SER A 91 11.45 1.86 -0.36
CA SER A 91 11.59 2.33 1.02
C SER A 91 11.26 1.22 2.03
N LEU A 92 10.10 0.57 1.87
CA LEU A 92 9.65 -0.57 2.67
C LEU A 92 10.67 -1.72 2.66
N LEU A 93 11.05 -2.19 1.48
CA LEU A 93 11.88 -3.37 1.33
C LEU A 93 13.32 -3.13 1.80
N SER A 94 13.89 -1.97 1.52
CA SER A 94 15.28 -1.67 1.89
C SER A 94 15.44 -1.16 3.32
N GLY A 95 14.37 -0.72 3.99
CA GLY A 95 14.45 -0.04 5.28
C GLY A 95 15.24 1.28 5.20
N ARG A 96 15.34 1.85 4.01
CA ARG A 96 16.12 3.07 3.73
C ARG A 96 15.22 4.17 3.21
N ARG A 97 15.60 5.40 3.55
CA ARG A 97 15.00 6.57 2.94
C ARG A 97 15.40 6.66 1.46
N MET A 98 14.43 6.80 0.59
CA MET A 98 14.63 6.95 -0.86
C MET A 98 14.67 8.43 -1.29
N PHE A 99 13.82 9.27 -0.70
CA PHE A 99 13.83 10.71 -0.98
C PHE A 99 14.89 11.44 -0.14
N PRO A 100 15.65 12.37 -0.74
CA PRO A 100 15.63 12.85 -2.13
C PRO A 100 16.30 11.84 -3.08
N TYR A 101 15.75 11.74 -4.30
CA TYR A 101 16.18 10.76 -5.31
C TYR A 101 17.51 11.19 -5.98
N ARG A 102 18.58 11.33 -5.20
CA ARG A 102 19.89 11.76 -5.71
C ARG A 102 20.47 10.72 -6.65
N GLY A 103 21.03 11.20 -7.75
CA GLY A 103 21.58 10.32 -8.79
C GLY A 103 20.51 9.57 -9.60
N TRP A 104 19.23 9.97 -9.49
CA TRP A 104 18.21 9.40 -10.35
C TRP A 104 18.50 9.70 -11.83
N HIS A 105 18.27 8.71 -12.64
CA HIS A 105 18.31 8.75 -14.10
C HIS A 105 17.22 7.82 -14.63
N ASP A 106 16.82 7.99 -15.88
CA ASP A 106 15.85 7.12 -16.51
C ASP A 106 16.32 5.66 -16.52
N TYR A 107 15.40 4.77 -16.21
CA TYR A 107 15.66 3.35 -16.19
C TYR A 107 14.83 2.67 -17.28
N PRO A 108 15.46 2.02 -18.28
CA PRO A 108 14.75 1.36 -19.36
C PRO A 108 13.70 0.37 -18.85
N GLY A 109 12.46 0.53 -19.31
CA GLY A 109 11.34 -0.33 -18.95
C GLY A 109 10.63 0.04 -17.62
N LEU A 110 10.99 1.15 -17.00
CA LEU A 110 10.25 1.79 -15.91
C LEU A 110 9.64 3.11 -16.37
N LEU A 111 8.75 3.66 -15.55
CA LEU A 111 8.26 5.02 -15.79
C LEU A 111 9.42 6.01 -15.59
N GLU A 112 9.52 6.97 -16.48
CA GLU A 112 10.43 8.12 -16.36
C GLU A 112 9.97 9.03 -15.22
N SER A 113 10.30 8.63 -14.01
CA SER A 113 9.88 9.34 -12.80
C SER A 113 10.91 9.16 -11.69
N PRO A 114 11.28 10.26 -11.01
CA PRO A 114 12.23 10.20 -9.90
C PRO A 114 11.83 9.17 -8.84
N GLY A 115 12.79 8.37 -8.39
CA GLY A 115 12.60 7.32 -7.40
C GLY A 115 12.12 5.97 -7.95
N TRP A 116 11.84 5.84 -9.25
CA TRP A 116 11.38 4.59 -9.87
C TRP A 116 12.49 3.59 -10.17
N ALA A 117 13.75 3.95 -9.96
CA ALA A 117 14.84 2.99 -10.05
C ALA A 117 14.68 1.87 -9.01
N PRO A 118 15.05 0.61 -9.33
CA PRO A 118 15.04 -0.47 -8.35
C PRO A 118 16.07 -0.22 -7.25
N ILE A 119 15.89 -0.88 -6.10
CA ILE A 119 16.94 -0.86 -5.07
C ILE A 119 18.26 -1.38 -5.66
N PRO A 120 19.40 -0.74 -5.38
CA PRO A 120 20.68 -1.03 -6.04
C PRO A 120 21.15 -2.48 -5.86
N SER A 121 20.79 -3.12 -4.74
CA SER A 121 21.12 -4.50 -4.46
C SER A 121 20.00 -5.21 -3.69
N VAL A 122 19.72 -6.45 -4.05
CA VAL A 122 18.79 -7.33 -3.29
C VAL A 122 19.26 -7.57 -1.86
N GLU A 123 20.55 -7.42 -1.60
CA GLU A 123 21.16 -7.51 -0.26
C GLU A 123 20.64 -6.42 0.69
N GLN A 124 20.09 -5.36 0.14
CA GLN A 124 19.46 -4.28 0.92
C GLN A 124 18.04 -4.61 1.36
N ALA A 125 17.40 -5.61 0.74
CA ALA A 125 16.04 -6.00 1.12
C ALA A 125 16.04 -6.72 2.49
N PHE A 126 15.13 -6.32 3.38
CA PHE A 126 14.98 -6.99 4.67
C PHE A 126 14.62 -8.48 4.48
N THR A 127 13.90 -8.83 3.44
CA THR A 127 13.53 -10.21 3.09
C THR A 127 14.73 -11.08 2.78
N THR A 128 15.75 -10.57 2.09
CA THR A 128 17.00 -11.31 1.86
C THR A 128 17.71 -11.61 3.19
N ARG A 129 17.66 -10.69 4.14
CA ARG A 129 18.27 -10.90 5.46
C ARG A 129 17.52 -11.91 6.29
N LEU A 130 16.18 -11.86 6.28
CA LEU A 130 15.34 -12.88 6.92
C LEU A 130 15.62 -14.26 6.29
N ARG A 131 15.69 -14.34 4.97
CA ARG A 131 16.01 -15.61 4.27
C ARG A 131 17.36 -16.18 4.68
N ARG A 132 18.40 -15.35 4.82
CA ARG A 132 19.70 -15.76 5.33
C ARG A 132 19.69 -16.19 6.80
N ALA A 133 18.76 -15.66 7.57
CA ALA A 133 18.53 -16.06 8.96
C ALA A 133 17.66 -17.33 9.08
N GLY A 134 17.33 -17.97 7.97
CA GLY A 134 16.60 -19.24 7.96
C GLY A 134 15.08 -19.12 7.80
N TYR A 135 14.54 -17.91 7.55
CA TYR A 135 13.14 -17.75 7.20
C TYR A 135 12.86 -18.23 5.78
N TRP A 136 11.77 -18.96 5.60
CA TRP A 136 11.20 -19.10 4.27
C TRP A 136 10.54 -17.77 3.88
N THR A 137 10.71 -17.33 2.62
CA THR A 137 10.26 -16.00 2.18
C THR A 137 9.35 -16.11 0.96
N GLY A 138 8.18 -15.47 1.06
CA GLY A 138 7.19 -15.43 -0.01
C GLY A 138 6.77 -14.01 -0.37
N TYR A 139 6.44 -13.79 -1.66
CA TYR A 139 5.84 -12.56 -2.14
C TYR A 139 4.74 -12.85 -3.15
N VAL A 140 3.55 -12.35 -2.88
CA VAL A 140 2.38 -12.46 -3.75
C VAL A 140 1.95 -11.06 -4.15
N THR A 141 1.84 -10.76 -5.45
CA THR A 141 1.47 -9.41 -5.91
C THR A 141 0.82 -9.40 -7.29
N ASP A 142 -0.02 -8.42 -7.52
CA ASP A 142 -0.49 -8.01 -8.85
C ASP A 142 0.04 -6.62 -9.25
N ASN A 143 0.98 -6.08 -8.48
CA ASN A 143 1.62 -4.80 -8.79
C ASN A 143 2.31 -4.88 -10.17
N PRO A 144 1.92 -4.03 -11.14
CA PRO A 144 2.40 -4.15 -12.51
C PRO A 144 3.87 -3.76 -12.71
N PHE A 145 4.48 -3.13 -11.73
CA PHE A 145 5.85 -2.63 -11.82
C PHE A 145 6.86 -3.56 -11.17
N LEU A 146 6.46 -4.19 -10.05
CA LEU A 146 7.34 -5.07 -9.29
C LEU A 146 7.34 -6.48 -9.88
N GLY A 147 8.41 -6.83 -10.54
CA GLY A 147 8.63 -8.19 -11.02
C GLY A 147 8.32 -8.43 -12.50
N TRP A 148 7.78 -7.45 -13.24
CA TRP A 148 7.57 -7.55 -14.69
C TRP A 148 8.68 -6.86 -15.50
N SER A 149 9.28 -5.81 -14.96
CA SER A 149 10.41 -5.14 -15.58
C SER A 149 11.72 -5.86 -15.22
N ARG A 150 12.63 -5.97 -16.20
CA ARG A 150 13.98 -6.55 -16.01
C ARG A 150 14.72 -6.00 -14.79
N PRO A 151 14.62 -4.71 -14.44
CA PRO A 151 15.31 -4.18 -13.26
C PRO A 151 14.88 -4.82 -11.94
N TYR A 152 13.60 -5.21 -11.81
CA TYR A 152 13.09 -5.86 -10.60
C TYR A 152 13.22 -7.39 -10.58
N GLU A 153 13.65 -8.01 -11.66
CA GLU A 153 13.87 -9.46 -11.70
C GLU A 153 14.89 -9.92 -10.63
N ARG A 154 15.84 -9.06 -10.30
CA ARG A 154 16.81 -9.33 -9.23
C ARG A 154 16.13 -9.48 -7.86
N LEU A 155 15.02 -8.78 -7.62
CA LEU A 155 14.26 -8.88 -6.37
C LEU A 155 13.70 -10.29 -6.14
N ARG A 156 13.43 -11.05 -7.22
CA ARG A 156 13.04 -12.45 -7.15
C ARG A 156 14.00 -13.28 -6.30
N ARG A 157 15.28 -12.95 -6.27
CA ARG A 157 16.29 -13.67 -5.48
C ARG A 157 16.13 -13.49 -3.97
N SER A 158 15.31 -12.53 -3.54
CA SER A 158 14.97 -12.31 -2.13
C SER A 158 13.91 -13.27 -1.61
N PHE A 159 13.28 -14.06 -2.49
CA PHE A 159 12.12 -14.89 -2.15
C PHE A 159 12.31 -16.34 -2.59
N ASP A 160 11.83 -17.26 -1.76
CA ASP A 160 11.71 -18.69 -2.09
C ASP A 160 10.47 -18.92 -2.95
N LEU A 161 9.42 -18.10 -2.76
CA LEU A 161 8.22 -18.09 -3.59
C LEU A 161 7.91 -16.67 -4.07
N LEU A 162 7.67 -16.52 -5.37
CA LEU A 162 7.14 -15.28 -5.96
C LEU A 162 5.96 -15.62 -6.87
N ILE A 163 4.75 -15.21 -6.44
CA ILE A 163 3.53 -15.31 -7.25
C ILE A 163 3.17 -13.92 -7.76
N ARG A 164 3.08 -13.80 -9.09
CA ARG A 164 2.74 -12.55 -9.76
C ARG A 164 1.51 -12.72 -10.61
N HIS A 165 0.52 -11.88 -10.39
CA HIS A 165 -0.64 -11.77 -11.26
C HIS A 165 -0.42 -10.68 -12.31
N GLY A 166 -0.90 -10.88 -13.53
CA GLY A 166 -0.87 -9.86 -14.56
C GLY A 166 -1.89 -8.75 -14.28
N GLY A 167 -1.61 -7.90 -13.29
CA GLY A 167 -2.51 -6.88 -12.76
C GLY A 167 -3.16 -5.95 -13.78
N GLN A 168 -3.61 -4.80 -13.32
CA GLN A 168 -4.41 -3.84 -14.10
C GLN A 168 -3.74 -3.37 -15.41
N LEU A 169 -2.39 -3.29 -15.43
CA LEU A 169 -1.61 -2.80 -16.57
C LEU A 169 -1.02 -3.91 -17.43
N GLY A 170 -1.07 -5.15 -16.99
CA GLY A 170 -0.60 -6.30 -17.75
C GLY A 170 -1.41 -6.51 -19.05
N VAL A 171 -0.85 -7.22 -20.01
CA VAL A 171 -1.55 -7.62 -21.23
C VAL A 171 -1.99 -9.07 -21.07
N VAL A 172 -3.15 -9.30 -20.46
CA VAL A 172 -3.73 -10.65 -20.31
C VAL A 172 -4.68 -10.95 -21.47
N LYS A 173 -5.44 -9.94 -21.92
CA LYS A 173 -6.32 -10.00 -23.08
C LYS A 173 -6.22 -8.72 -23.90
N PRO A 174 -6.48 -8.80 -25.22
CA PRO A 174 -6.54 -7.59 -26.05
C PRO A 174 -7.63 -6.63 -25.53
N PRO A 175 -7.36 -5.33 -25.39
CA PRO A 175 -8.37 -4.35 -25.00
C PRO A 175 -9.60 -4.34 -25.92
N SER A 176 -9.43 -4.71 -27.20
CA SER A 176 -10.52 -4.85 -28.17
C SER A 176 -11.53 -5.95 -27.80
N SER A 177 -11.21 -6.84 -26.90
CA SER A 177 -12.13 -7.90 -26.44
C SER A 177 -13.25 -7.39 -25.53
N VAL A 178 -13.18 -6.13 -25.05
CA VAL A 178 -14.19 -5.53 -24.15
C VAL A 178 -15.46 -5.16 -24.93
N PRO A 179 -16.64 -5.72 -24.55
CA PRO A 179 -17.90 -5.35 -25.17
C PRO A 179 -18.18 -3.84 -25.01
N LYS A 180 -18.72 -3.22 -26.06
CA LYS A 180 -19.08 -1.78 -26.04
C LYS A 180 -20.04 -1.43 -24.91
N ARG A 181 -20.94 -2.35 -24.53
CA ARG A 181 -21.90 -2.16 -23.43
C ARG A 181 -21.15 -2.04 -22.07
N GLU A 182 -20.21 -2.95 -21.82
CA GLU A 182 -19.39 -2.92 -20.58
C GLU A 182 -18.58 -1.64 -20.49
N LEU A 183 -17.92 -1.25 -21.57
CA LEU A 183 -17.14 -0.03 -21.60
C LEU A 183 -18.01 1.21 -21.34
N ARG A 184 -19.21 1.29 -21.93
CA ARG A 184 -20.14 2.41 -21.70
C ARG A 184 -20.63 2.48 -20.26
N HIS A 185 -20.81 1.34 -19.60
CA HIS A 185 -21.23 1.32 -18.19
C HIS A 185 -20.19 1.96 -17.26
N TRP A 186 -18.90 1.80 -17.57
CA TRP A 186 -17.79 2.27 -16.74
C TRP A 186 -17.15 3.58 -17.23
N LEU A 187 -17.78 4.27 -18.16
CA LEU A 187 -17.31 5.56 -18.69
C LEU A 187 -18.39 6.62 -18.56
N HIS A 188 -18.28 7.44 -17.52
CA HIS A 188 -19.17 8.59 -17.37
C HIS A 188 -18.83 9.67 -18.41
N PRO A 189 -19.82 10.30 -19.09
CA PRO A 189 -19.60 11.29 -20.16
C PRO A 189 -18.65 12.44 -19.74
N ALA A 190 -18.72 12.92 -18.51
CA ALA A 190 -17.86 13.98 -18.01
C ALA A 190 -16.37 13.60 -17.96
N ASN A 191 -16.03 12.31 -18.04
CA ASN A 191 -14.66 11.80 -17.98
C ASN A 191 -14.29 10.88 -19.16
N ASP A 192 -15.03 10.92 -20.24
CA ASP A 192 -14.80 10.07 -21.42
C ASP A 192 -13.76 10.65 -22.38
N SER A 193 -12.50 10.76 -21.89
CA SER A 193 -11.35 11.07 -22.74
C SER A 193 -10.73 9.78 -23.33
N GLU A 194 -9.98 9.90 -24.43
CA GLU A 194 -9.29 8.75 -25.04
C GLU A 194 -8.38 8.02 -24.05
N ARG A 195 -7.64 8.78 -23.23
CA ARG A 195 -6.76 8.24 -22.19
C ARG A 195 -7.53 7.45 -21.14
N VAL A 196 -8.64 8.00 -20.65
CA VAL A 196 -9.50 7.33 -19.64
C VAL A 196 -10.14 6.08 -20.24
N ARG A 197 -10.69 6.21 -21.46
CA ARG A 197 -11.30 5.10 -22.19
C ARG A 197 -10.35 3.92 -22.37
N GLU A 198 -9.12 4.18 -22.82
CA GLU A 198 -8.11 3.13 -22.99
C GLU A 198 -7.71 2.49 -21.65
N ARG A 199 -7.58 3.28 -20.58
CA ARG A 199 -7.26 2.78 -19.26
C ARG A 199 -8.37 1.85 -18.72
N VAL A 200 -9.62 2.31 -18.77
CA VAL A 200 -10.79 1.50 -18.37
C VAL A 200 -10.91 0.25 -19.21
N ARG A 201 -10.76 0.37 -20.54
CA ARG A 201 -10.81 -0.78 -21.46
C ARG A 201 -9.77 -1.83 -21.12
N ARG A 202 -8.53 -1.43 -20.87
CA ARG A 202 -7.45 -2.34 -20.49
C ARG A 202 -7.72 -3.03 -19.16
N TYR A 203 -8.17 -2.29 -18.15
CA TYR A 203 -8.57 -2.84 -16.87
C TYR A 203 -9.67 -3.90 -17.03
N LEU A 204 -10.74 -3.57 -17.71
CA LEU A 204 -11.87 -4.49 -17.98
C LEU A 204 -11.44 -5.75 -18.72
N ALA A 205 -10.56 -5.62 -19.71
CA ALA A 205 -10.00 -6.78 -20.42
C ALA A 205 -9.25 -7.71 -19.48
N ASN A 206 -8.43 -7.16 -18.57
CA ASN A 206 -7.60 -7.92 -17.63
C ASN A 206 -8.40 -8.49 -16.46
N SER A 207 -9.44 -7.80 -15.98
CA SER A 207 -10.38 -8.28 -14.98
C SER A 207 -11.46 -9.22 -15.54
N ARG A 208 -11.52 -9.39 -16.87
CA ARG A 208 -12.55 -10.16 -17.60
C ARG A 208 -13.96 -9.64 -17.37
N TYR A 209 -14.13 -8.32 -17.31
CA TYR A 209 -15.42 -7.62 -17.08
C TYR A 209 -16.13 -8.10 -15.82
N SER A 210 -15.42 -8.19 -14.73
CA SER A 210 -15.87 -8.97 -13.58
C SER A 210 -16.99 -8.29 -12.82
N HIS A 211 -18.21 -8.81 -12.96
CA HIS A 211 -19.29 -8.61 -12.00
C HIS A 211 -19.19 -9.60 -10.81
N ASP A 212 -18.24 -10.52 -10.87
CA ASP A 212 -17.92 -11.51 -9.84
C ASP A 212 -16.66 -11.07 -9.08
N GLU A 213 -16.84 -10.66 -7.82
CA GLU A 213 -15.75 -10.25 -6.93
C GLU A 213 -14.62 -11.27 -6.82
N SER A 214 -14.93 -12.55 -7.03
CA SER A 214 -13.93 -13.62 -6.96
C SER A 214 -12.87 -13.55 -8.05
N ARG A 215 -13.09 -12.68 -9.06
CA ARG A 215 -12.18 -12.42 -10.19
C ARG A 215 -11.47 -11.08 -10.11
N SER A 216 -11.76 -10.26 -9.10
CA SER A 216 -11.04 -9.00 -8.85
C SER A 216 -9.54 -9.29 -8.65
N PHE A 217 -8.71 -8.25 -8.77
CA PHE A 217 -7.28 -8.42 -8.56
C PHE A 217 -6.98 -8.70 -7.08
N ALA A 218 -7.67 -8.03 -6.15
CA ALA A 218 -7.56 -8.34 -4.73
C ALA A 218 -7.91 -9.82 -4.44
N ALA A 219 -9.00 -10.33 -5.04
CA ALA A 219 -9.35 -11.75 -4.91
C ALA A 219 -8.23 -12.69 -5.38
N LYS A 220 -7.62 -12.39 -6.53
CA LYS A 220 -6.50 -13.19 -7.06
C LYS A 220 -5.30 -13.16 -6.13
N VAL A 221 -4.94 -11.96 -5.63
CA VAL A 221 -3.81 -11.79 -4.72
C VAL A 221 -4.05 -12.51 -3.41
N PHE A 222 -5.19 -12.29 -2.74
CA PHE A 222 -5.45 -12.92 -1.44
C PHE A 222 -5.68 -14.44 -1.54
N LYS A 223 -6.31 -14.95 -2.61
CA LYS A 223 -6.38 -16.40 -2.86
C LYS A 223 -4.99 -17.03 -3.03
N SER A 224 -4.11 -16.39 -3.79
CA SER A 224 -2.73 -16.84 -3.91
C SER A 224 -1.95 -16.62 -2.61
N GLY A 225 -2.29 -15.60 -1.83
CA GLY A 225 -1.80 -15.41 -0.47
C GLY A 225 -2.14 -16.58 0.43
N VAL A 226 -3.38 -17.09 0.37
CA VAL A 226 -3.79 -18.31 1.08
C VAL A 226 -2.94 -19.52 0.66
N GLN A 227 -2.74 -19.72 -0.63
CA GLN A 227 -1.89 -20.82 -1.14
C GLN A 227 -0.44 -20.70 -0.66
N ALA A 228 0.11 -19.47 -0.71
CA ALA A 228 1.46 -19.18 -0.22
C ALA A 228 1.57 -19.39 1.29
N LEU A 229 0.53 -19.03 2.06
CA LEU A 229 0.46 -19.23 3.50
C LEU A 229 0.42 -20.73 3.86
N ASP A 230 -0.35 -21.55 3.11
CA ASP A 230 -0.37 -23.03 3.28
C ASP A 230 1.01 -23.65 3.03
N GLN A 231 1.77 -23.11 2.08
CA GLN A 231 3.15 -23.54 1.84
C GLN A 231 4.09 -23.06 2.95
N ALA A 232 3.97 -21.78 3.36
CA ALA A 232 4.79 -21.15 4.38
C ALA A 232 4.65 -21.81 5.75
N ALA A 233 3.42 -22.20 6.14
CA ALA A 233 3.13 -22.88 7.40
C ALA A 233 3.91 -24.19 7.62
N ARG A 234 4.37 -24.81 6.50
CA ARG A 234 5.19 -26.04 6.56
C ARG A 234 6.68 -25.73 6.69
N GLN A 235 7.06 -24.45 6.61
CA GLN A 235 8.45 -23.98 6.50
C GLN A 235 8.80 -22.97 7.62
N ALA A 236 8.03 -22.89 8.71
CA ALA A 236 8.22 -21.90 9.77
C ALA A 236 9.67 -21.91 10.34
N PRO A 237 10.25 -20.73 10.66
CA PRO A 237 9.65 -19.40 10.54
C PRO A 237 9.57 -18.91 9.10
N PHE A 238 8.53 -18.14 8.79
CA PHE A 238 8.36 -17.58 7.46
C PHE A 238 8.14 -16.06 7.47
N ALA A 239 8.40 -15.43 6.32
CA ALA A 239 8.05 -14.04 6.03
C ALA A 239 7.31 -13.97 4.70
N LEU A 240 6.03 -13.62 4.72
CA LEU A 240 5.15 -13.54 3.56
C LEU A 240 4.68 -12.10 3.35
N ILE A 241 4.93 -11.56 2.16
CA ILE A 241 4.36 -10.28 1.72
C ILE A 241 3.17 -10.56 0.80
N VAL A 242 2.02 -9.99 1.11
CA VAL A 242 0.82 -9.99 0.27
C VAL A 242 0.54 -8.55 -0.13
N ASP A 243 0.78 -8.21 -1.40
CA ASP A 243 0.78 -6.85 -1.94
C ASP A 243 -0.27 -6.74 -3.03
N THR A 244 -1.43 -6.16 -2.70
CA THR A 244 -2.51 -5.92 -3.66
C THR A 244 -2.46 -4.52 -4.22
N TYR A 245 -2.64 -4.41 -5.55
CA TYR A 245 -2.72 -3.13 -6.24
C TYR A 245 -4.11 -2.47 -6.13
N GLU A 246 -5.19 -3.23 -5.88
CA GLU A 246 -6.48 -2.66 -5.48
C GLU A 246 -6.39 -2.15 -4.02
N PRO A 247 -6.99 -0.97 -3.73
CA PRO A 247 -7.96 -0.17 -4.51
C PRO A 247 -7.37 0.90 -5.45
N HIS A 248 -6.20 0.69 -6.08
CA HIS A 248 -5.74 1.59 -7.15
C HIS A 248 -6.76 1.62 -8.31
N GLU A 249 -7.04 2.81 -8.87
CA GLU A 249 -7.98 2.98 -9.98
C GLU A 249 -7.55 2.28 -11.29
N PRO A 250 -8.48 1.89 -12.16
CA PRO A 250 -9.92 2.11 -12.18
C PRO A 250 -10.72 1.28 -11.16
N TRP A 251 -11.85 1.80 -10.70
CA TRP A 251 -12.74 1.15 -9.72
C TRP A 251 -13.96 0.56 -10.40
N THR A 252 -14.09 -0.76 -10.36
CA THR A 252 -15.24 -1.48 -10.92
C THR A 252 -15.78 -2.53 -9.96
N PRO A 253 -16.04 -2.17 -8.69
CA PRO A 253 -16.54 -3.11 -7.71
C PRO A 253 -17.95 -3.58 -8.07
N PRO A 254 -18.31 -4.84 -7.70
CA PRO A 254 -19.68 -5.31 -7.86
C PRO A 254 -20.69 -4.41 -7.16
N ARG A 255 -21.87 -4.26 -7.79
CA ARG A 255 -22.93 -3.35 -7.36
C ARG A 255 -23.29 -3.47 -5.88
N LYS A 256 -23.31 -4.67 -5.31
CA LYS A 256 -23.60 -4.90 -3.87
C LYS A 256 -22.69 -4.13 -2.90
N TYR A 257 -21.50 -3.75 -3.36
CA TYR A 257 -20.60 -2.88 -2.60
C TYR A 257 -20.89 -1.41 -2.85
N VAL A 258 -21.16 -1.02 -4.12
CA VAL A 258 -21.46 0.36 -4.49
C VAL A 258 -22.72 0.88 -3.81
N ASP A 259 -23.77 0.04 -3.74
CA ASP A 259 -25.06 0.35 -3.11
C ASP A 259 -24.95 0.65 -1.60
N GLN A 260 -23.80 0.39 -0.97
CA GLN A 260 -23.54 0.73 0.42
C GLN A 260 -23.08 2.18 0.62
N TYR A 261 -22.67 2.87 -0.45
CA TYR A 261 -22.02 4.19 -0.40
C TYR A 261 -22.61 5.21 -1.35
N GLY A 262 -23.27 4.78 -2.38
CA GLY A 262 -23.90 5.61 -3.40
C GLY A 262 -25.41 5.45 -3.43
N ASP A 263 -26.05 6.22 -4.34
CA ASP A 263 -27.46 6.06 -4.61
C ASP A 263 -27.72 4.67 -5.25
N PRO A 264 -28.49 3.77 -4.60
CA PRO A 264 -28.79 2.45 -5.11
C PRO A 264 -29.72 2.48 -6.34
N ASP A 265 -30.46 3.57 -6.57
CA ASP A 265 -31.35 3.75 -7.72
C ASP A 265 -30.63 4.31 -8.95
N TYR A 266 -29.35 4.68 -8.80
CA TYR A 266 -28.55 5.10 -9.95
C TYR A 266 -28.14 3.92 -10.83
N HIS A 267 -28.51 3.97 -12.11
CA HIS A 267 -28.23 2.96 -13.15
C HIS A 267 -27.49 3.55 -14.37
N GLY A 268 -27.01 4.79 -14.24
CA GLY A 268 -26.24 5.46 -15.30
C GLY A 268 -24.81 4.95 -15.45
N PRO A 269 -24.03 5.56 -16.36
CA PRO A 269 -22.62 5.28 -16.54
C PRO A 269 -21.79 5.68 -15.31
N GLU A 270 -20.89 4.80 -14.86
CA GLU A 270 -20.05 5.02 -13.69
C GLU A 270 -18.71 5.68 -14.05
N PRO A 271 -18.23 6.64 -13.24
CA PRO A 271 -16.91 7.24 -13.43
C PRO A 271 -15.81 6.33 -12.83
N ALA A 272 -15.62 5.12 -13.40
CA ALA A 272 -14.69 4.12 -12.84
C ALA A 272 -13.24 4.59 -12.76
N MET A 273 -12.85 5.59 -13.57
CA MET A 273 -11.52 6.18 -13.58
C MET A 273 -11.63 7.70 -13.43
N LEU A 274 -10.80 8.29 -12.57
CA LEU A 274 -10.71 9.75 -12.46
C LEU A 274 -9.70 10.33 -13.47
N THR A 275 -9.84 11.64 -13.75
CA THR A 275 -8.82 12.42 -14.47
C THR A 275 -7.86 13.02 -13.44
N TYR A 276 -6.55 12.79 -13.63
CA TYR A 276 -5.53 13.35 -12.73
C TYR A 276 -5.37 14.85 -12.99
N GLY A 277 -5.55 15.64 -11.95
CA GLY A 277 -5.38 17.09 -12.04
C GLY A 277 -6.41 17.87 -11.24
N ARG A 278 -6.58 19.12 -11.62
CA ARG A 278 -7.60 20.01 -11.06
C ARG A 278 -8.99 19.56 -11.48
N VAL A 279 -9.91 19.49 -10.52
CA VAL A 279 -11.31 19.09 -10.75
C VAL A 279 -11.99 20.01 -11.78
N ASP A 280 -11.78 21.34 -11.65
CA ASP A 280 -12.33 22.37 -12.54
C ASP A 280 -11.82 22.32 -14.01
N LYS A 281 -10.90 21.41 -14.32
CA LYS A 281 -10.40 21.20 -15.68
C LYS A 281 -11.12 20.09 -16.43
N TRP A 282 -11.96 19.31 -15.74
CA TRP A 282 -12.67 18.20 -16.37
C TRP A 282 -14.12 18.03 -15.87
N LEU A 283 -14.51 18.70 -14.78
CA LEU A 283 -15.89 18.81 -14.31
C LEU A 283 -16.32 20.27 -14.32
N ASN A 284 -17.60 20.49 -14.60
CA ASN A 284 -18.27 21.78 -14.46
C ASN A 284 -19.11 21.81 -13.18
N GLU A 285 -19.65 22.97 -12.83
CA GLU A 285 -20.44 23.16 -11.61
C GLU A 285 -21.68 22.26 -11.57
N ASP A 286 -22.32 21.99 -12.72
CA ASP A 286 -23.57 21.21 -12.78
C ASP A 286 -23.35 19.71 -12.47
N ASN A 287 -22.16 19.17 -12.71
CA ASN A 287 -21.89 17.73 -12.59
C ASN A 287 -20.83 17.37 -11.53
N MET A 288 -20.12 18.36 -10.98
CA MET A 288 -18.97 18.14 -10.08
C MET A 288 -19.35 17.32 -8.86
N ASP A 289 -20.35 17.77 -8.10
CA ASP A 289 -20.73 17.11 -6.85
C ASP A 289 -21.22 15.69 -7.08
N PHE A 290 -22.00 15.49 -8.13
CA PHE A 290 -22.50 14.17 -8.50
C PHE A 290 -21.36 13.21 -8.88
N VAL A 291 -20.48 13.63 -9.80
CA VAL A 291 -19.39 12.76 -10.28
C VAL A 291 -18.38 12.46 -9.18
N LEU A 292 -18.02 13.47 -8.36
CA LEU A 292 -17.14 13.25 -7.21
C LEU A 292 -17.80 12.36 -6.15
N GLY A 293 -19.10 12.50 -5.93
CA GLY A 293 -19.88 11.62 -5.05
C GLY A 293 -19.83 10.16 -5.52
N ARG A 294 -20.04 9.91 -6.83
CA ARG A 294 -19.93 8.56 -7.41
C ARG A 294 -18.50 8.01 -7.34
N LEU A 295 -17.48 8.81 -7.63
CA LEU A 295 -16.07 8.40 -7.49
C LEU A 295 -15.74 7.97 -6.06
N ARG A 296 -16.20 8.73 -5.07
CA ARG A 296 -16.01 8.40 -3.64
C ARG A 296 -16.72 7.10 -3.27
N ALA A 297 -17.94 6.90 -3.77
CA ALA A 297 -18.71 5.67 -3.54
C ALA A 297 -18.01 4.45 -4.17
N LEU A 298 -17.53 4.56 -5.42
CA LEU A 298 -16.79 3.49 -6.09
C LEU A 298 -15.48 3.15 -5.37
N TYR A 299 -14.73 4.16 -4.93
CA TYR A 299 -13.51 3.93 -4.17
C TYR A 299 -13.78 3.24 -2.82
N ALA A 300 -14.77 3.72 -2.05
CA ALA A 300 -15.16 3.09 -0.78
C ALA A 300 -15.63 1.64 -0.97
N ALA A 301 -16.37 1.37 -2.03
CA ALA A 301 -16.83 0.04 -2.41
C ALA A 301 -15.65 -0.89 -2.76
N GLU A 302 -14.64 -0.38 -3.47
CA GLU A 302 -13.41 -1.11 -3.80
C GLU A 302 -12.59 -1.42 -2.55
N VAL A 303 -12.48 -0.48 -1.60
CA VAL A 303 -11.85 -0.70 -0.29
C VAL A 303 -12.57 -1.80 0.49
N THR A 304 -13.92 -1.75 0.54
CA THR A 304 -14.72 -2.78 1.23
C THR A 304 -14.58 -4.17 0.58
N MET A 305 -14.53 -4.24 -0.74
CA MET A 305 -14.27 -5.49 -1.45
C MET A 305 -12.86 -6.02 -1.17
N THR A 306 -11.87 -5.14 -1.15
CA THR A 306 -10.47 -5.49 -0.78
C THR A 306 -10.39 -6.02 0.64
N ASP A 307 -11.09 -5.38 1.60
CA ASP A 307 -11.18 -5.83 2.98
C ASP A 307 -11.84 -7.21 3.11
N TYR A 308 -12.87 -7.50 2.32
CA TYR A 308 -13.50 -8.83 2.30
C TYR A 308 -12.47 -9.92 1.94
N TRP A 309 -11.65 -9.70 0.91
CA TRP A 309 -10.63 -10.67 0.51
C TRP A 309 -9.45 -10.75 1.48
N LEU A 310 -9.09 -9.66 2.13
CA LEU A 310 -8.18 -9.67 3.26
C LEU A 310 -8.72 -10.59 4.37
N GLY A 311 -10.03 -10.51 4.66
CA GLY A 311 -10.67 -11.38 5.63
C GLY A 311 -10.54 -12.86 5.30
N VAL A 312 -10.65 -13.24 4.02
CA VAL A 312 -10.44 -14.64 3.57
C VAL A 312 -9.00 -15.10 3.89
N PHE A 313 -8.01 -14.23 3.72
CA PHE A 313 -6.63 -14.53 4.07
C PHE A 313 -6.43 -14.66 5.60
N LEU A 314 -6.97 -13.73 6.37
CA LEU A 314 -6.88 -13.75 7.84
C LEU A 314 -7.59 -14.97 8.44
N ASP A 315 -8.75 -15.36 7.91
CA ASP A 315 -9.44 -16.58 8.31
C ASP A 315 -8.59 -17.84 8.09
N ARG A 316 -7.82 -17.87 6.99
CA ARG A 316 -6.90 -18.99 6.76
C ARG A 316 -5.74 -19.00 7.74
N LEU A 317 -5.18 -17.83 8.07
CA LEU A 317 -4.14 -17.71 9.09
C LEU A 317 -4.63 -18.24 10.44
N ASN A 318 -5.85 -17.85 10.83
CA ASN A 318 -6.50 -18.33 12.06
C ASN A 318 -6.78 -19.83 12.02
N ALA A 319 -7.28 -20.36 10.90
CA ALA A 319 -7.57 -21.78 10.73
C ALA A 319 -6.30 -22.67 10.81
N LEU A 320 -5.13 -22.09 10.54
CA LEU A 320 -3.83 -22.75 10.72
C LEU A 320 -3.28 -22.61 12.15
N GLY A 321 -3.96 -21.86 13.04
CA GLY A 321 -3.52 -21.60 14.42
C GLY A 321 -2.29 -20.70 14.50
N LEU A 322 -2.02 -19.90 13.45
CA LEU A 322 -0.79 -19.08 13.34
C LEU A 322 -0.95 -17.65 13.83
N GLU A 323 -2.15 -17.21 14.21
CA GLU A 323 -2.44 -15.81 14.58
C GLU A 323 -1.66 -15.34 15.82
N ARG A 324 -1.31 -16.28 16.71
CA ARG A 324 -0.51 -16.01 17.93
C ARG A 324 0.99 -16.28 17.75
N GLU A 325 1.39 -16.67 16.55
CA GLU A 325 2.80 -16.92 16.21
C GLU A 325 3.29 -15.97 15.14
N THR A 326 2.43 -15.05 14.66
CA THR A 326 2.70 -14.19 13.49
C THR A 326 2.62 -12.72 13.84
N VAL A 327 3.66 -11.97 13.48
CA VAL A 327 3.60 -10.51 13.39
C VAL A 327 2.87 -10.16 12.09
N ILE A 328 1.79 -9.37 12.19
CA ILE A 328 1.07 -8.88 11.01
C ILE A 328 1.27 -7.37 10.89
N VAL A 329 1.70 -6.90 9.73
CA VAL A 329 1.78 -5.48 9.40
C VAL A 329 0.80 -5.19 8.28
N LEU A 330 -0.14 -4.26 8.51
CA LEU A 330 -1.01 -3.68 7.47
C LEU A 330 -0.51 -2.27 7.18
N LEU A 331 -0.29 -1.97 5.91
CA LEU A 331 0.13 -0.63 5.46
C LEU A 331 -0.35 -0.30 4.05
N SER A 332 -0.30 1.00 3.73
CA SER A 332 -0.39 1.51 2.35
C SER A 332 0.87 2.27 1.98
N ASP A 333 1.09 2.44 0.69
CA ASP A 333 2.22 3.21 0.13
C ASP A 333 1.90 4.70 -0.03
N HIS A 334 0.66 5.08 -0.32
CA HIS A 334 0.13 6.44 -0.40
C HIS A 334 -1.41 6.43 -0.45
N GLY A 335 -2.03 7.60 -0.40
CA GLY A 335 -3.45 7.78 -0.63
C GLY A 335 -3.76 8.33 -2.03
N ILE A 336 -4.92 8.99 -2.16
CA ILE A 336 -5.40 9.57 -3.43
C ILE A 336 -6.37 10.72 -3.16
N PHE A 337 -6.36 11.74 -4.00
CA PHE A 337 -7.37 12.79 -4.00
C PHE A 337 -8.65 12.36 -4.72
N LEU A 338 -9.79 12.61 -4.09
CA LEU A 338 -11.14 12.35 -4.59
C LEU A 338 -11.98 13.64 -4.63
N GLY A 339 -11.33 14.78 -4.95
CA GLY A 339 -11.92 16.12 -5.01
C GLY A 339 -11.42 17.07 -3.92
N GLU A 340 -10.74 16.60 -2.89
CA GLU A 340 -10.22 17.44 -1.81
C GLU A 340 -9.23 18.47 -2.38
N HIS A 341 -9.25 19.68 -1.85
CA HIS A 341 -8.46 20.83 -2.31
C HIS A 341 -8.60 21.13 -3.82
N GLY A 342 -9.68 20.65 -4.45
CA GLY A 342 -9.92 20.78 -5.89
C GLY A 342 -9.04 19.88 -6.76
N TRP A 343 -8.54 18.76 -6.22
CA TRP A 343 -7.69 17.82 -6.94
C TRP A 343 -8.29 16.41 -7.00
N THR A 344 -7.95 15.68 -8.06
CA THR A 344 -8.20 14.25 -8.21
C THR A 344 -6.93 13.52 -8.66
N GLY A 345 -6.75 12.29 -8.15
CA GLY A 345 -5.59 11.45 -8.47
C GLY A 345 -4.40 11.62 -7.52
N LYS A 346 -3.26 11.14 -7.91
CA LYS A 346 -1.98 11.24 -7.17
C LYS A 346 -1.20 12.44 -7.71
N ILE A 347 -1.32 13.58 -7.04
CA ILE A 347 -0.84 14.87 -7.50
C ILE A 347 0.43 15.26 -6.74
N SER A 348 1.56 15.38 -7.45
CA SER A 348 2.86 15.67 -6.81
C SER A 348 2.98 17.09 -6.27
N VAL A 349 2.23 18.07 -6.82
CA VAL A 349 2.25 19.46 -6.37
C VAL A 349 1.34 19.74 -5.16
N ALA A 350 0.56 18.74 -4.71
CA ALA A 350 -0.38 18.86 -3.61
C ALA A 350 -0.15 17.69 -2.62
N LEU A 351 0.78 17.88 -1.67
CA LEU A 351 1.21 16.82 -0.75
C LEU A 351 0.44 16.85 0.58
N HIS A 352 -0.91 16.99 0.48
CA HIS A 352 -1.83 16.96 1.62
C HIS A 352 -1.98 15.56 2.22
N PRO A 353 -2.51 15.44 3.47
CA PRO A 353 -2.63 14.16 4.19
C PRO A 353 -3.44 13.07 3.46
N VAL A 354 -4.42 13.45 2.63
CA VAL A 354 -5.21 12.49 1.83
C VAL A 354 -4.34 11.69 0.85
N LEU A 355 -3.16 12.22 0.49
CA LEU A 355 -2.16 11.55 -0.33
C LEU A 355 -1.00 10.99 0.51
N THR A 356 -0.55 11.78 1.51
CA THR A 356 0.73 11.53 2.19
C THR A 356 0.61 10.86 3.55
N ARG A 357 -0.58 10.73 4.14
CA ARG A 357 -0.80 9.97 5.37
C ARG A 357 -1.42 8.62 5.06
N VAL A 358 -0.80 7.56 5.55
CA VAL A 358 -1.20 6.18 5.26
C VAL A 358 -1.53 5.41 6.53
N PRO A 359 -2.40 4.40 6.46
CA PRO A 359 -2.54 3.45 7.55
C PRO A 359 -1.24 2.67 7.74
N LEU A 360 -0.86 2.46 9.00
CA LEU A 360 0.20 1.57 9.44
C LEU A 360 -0.21 0.95 10.77
N VAL A 361 -0.36 -0.37 10.77
CA VAL A 361 -0.76 -1.15 11.94
C VAL A 361 0.22 -2.29 12.13
N ILE A 362 0.65 -2.53 13.36
CA ILE A 362 1.49 -3.67 13.73
C ILE A 362 0.74 -4.51 14.76
N VAL A 363 0.39 -5.72 14.39
CA VAL A 363 -0.21 -6.73 15.29
C VAL A 363 0.92 -7.63 15.78
N ASP A 364 1.15 -7.60 17.07
CA ASP A 364 2.16 -8.42 17.74
C ASP A 364 1.56 -9.79 18.14
N PRO A 365 2.30 -10.89 18.05
CA PRO A 365 1.80 -12.22 18.46
C PRO A 365 1.22 -12.25 19.88
N ASP A 366 1.87 -11.57 20.82
CA ASP A 366 1.43 -11.47 22.21
C ASP A 366 0.33 -10.41 22.42
N ARG A 367 -0.10 -9.72 21.36
CA ARG A 367 -1.09 -8.61 21.40
C ARG A 367 -0.66 -7.46 22.32
N ARG A 368 0.63 -7.26 22.45
CA ARG A 368 1.16 -6.10 23.19
C ARG A 368 0.68 -4.81 22.51
N ARG A 369 0.15 -3.88 23.30
CA ARG A 369 -0.41 -2.62 22.82
C ARG A 369 -1.63 -2.78 21.90
N ALA A 370 -2.37 -3.89 22.00
CA ALA A 370 -3.62 -4.11 21.24
C ALA A 370 -4.60 -2.96 21.44
N GLY A 371 -5.23 -2.50 20.34
CA GLY A 371 -6.20 -1.42 20.33
C GLY A 371 -5.67 -0.02 20.65
N THR A 372 -4.34 0.14 20.81
CA THR A 372 -3.75 1.44 21.12
C THR A 372 -3.29 2.19 19.87
N ALA A 373 -3.04 3.49 20.03
CA ALA A 373 -2.55 4.36 18.98
C ALA A 373 -1.25 5.06 19.39
N SER A 374 -0.43 5.39 18.41
CA SER A 374 0.73 6.25 18.54
C SER A 374 0.69 7.34 17.47
N ASP A 375 0.95 8.57 17.85
CA ASP A 375 1.09 9.74 16.99
C ASP A 375 2.53 9.92 16.48
N TYR A 376 3.42 9.00 16.82
CA TYR A 376 4.79 9.01 16.31
C TYR A 376 4.82 9.10 14.78
N PHE A 377 5.66 9.98 14.24
CA PHE A 377 5.87 10.12 12.80
C PHE A 377 6.57 8.89 12.22
N ALA A 378 5.79 7.80 12.03
CA ALA A 378 6.27 6.58 11.40
C ALA A 378 6.37 6.72 9.87
N SER A 379 7.10 5.82 9.24
CA SER A 379 7.24 5.79 7.78
C SER A 379 7.50 4.37 7.28
N LEU A 380 7.32 4.13 5.97
CA LEU A 380 7.47 2.79 5.38
C LEU A 380 8.87 2.21 5.57
N HIS A 381 9.92 3.04 5.55
CA HIS A 381 11.30 2.58 5.78
C HIS A 381 11.57 2.11 7.22
N ASP A 382 10.64 2.33 8.14
CA ASP A 382 10.76 1.84 9.53
C ASP A 382 10.32 0.37 9.65
N VAL A 383 9.53 -0.14 8.69
CA VAL A 383 8.95 -1.50 8.77
C VAL A 383 10.04 -2.56 8.67
N GLY A 384 10.95 -2.45 7.70
CA GLY A 384 12.05 -3.41 7.53
C GLY A 384 12.91 -3.57 8.80
N PRO A 385 13.47 -2.49 9.37
CA PRO A 385 14.20 -2.55 10.64
C PRO A 385 13.39 -3.14 11.81
N THR A 386 12.11 -2.77 11.91
CA THR A 386 11.19 -3.30 12.93
C THR A 386 11.06 -4.82 12.83
N LEU A 387 10.78 -5.33 11.63
CA LEU A 387 10.60 -6.76 11.40
C LEU A 387 11.89 -7.56 11.62
N LEU A 388 13.05 -7.03 11.17
CA LEU A 388 14.34 -7.66 11.47
C LEU A 388 14.61 -7.73 12.98
N ARG A 389 14.30 -6.67 13.72
CA ARG A 389 14.46 -6.65 15.18
C ARG A 389 13.54 -7.67 15.85
N MET A 390 12.28 -7.75 15.47
CA MET A 390 11.33 -8.72 16.01
C MET A 390 11.72 -10.16 15.67
N ALA A 391 12.39 -10.38 14.53
CA ALA A 391 12.96 -11.66 14.12
C ALA A 391 14.33 -11.98 14.77
N GLY A 392 14.87 -11.12 15.65
CA GLY A 392 16.19 -11.32 16.23
C GLY A 392 17.36 -11.16 15.23
N VAL A 393 17.11 -10.59 14.05
CA VAL A 393 18.11 -10.41 12.99
C VAL A 393 18.83 -9.06 13.16
N PRO A 394 20.17 -9.02 13.09
CA PRO A 394 20.92 -7.77 13.23
C PRO A 394 20.55 -6.75 12.15
N LEU A 395 20.41 -5.48 12.58
CA LEU A 395 20.13 -4.37 11.67
C LEU A 395 21.40 -3.96 10.91
N PRO A 396 21.36 -3.88 9.58
CA PRO A 396 22.48 -3.34 8.83
C PRO A 396 22.61 -1.82 9.01
N ALA A 397 23.83 -1.32 9.09
CA ALA A 397 24.11 0.12 9.20
C ALA A 397 23.53 0.94 8.01
N SER A 398 23.25 0.30 6.88
CA SER A 398 22.67 0.95 5.71
C SER A 398 21.18 1.27 5.86
N MET A 399 20.46 0.66 6.81
CA MET A 399 19.07 1.00 7.09
C MET A 399 18.98 2.29 7.88
N SER A 400 18.13 3.22 7.43
CA SER A 400 17.91 4.52 8.07
C SER A 400 16.59 4.58 8.86
N GLY A 401 15.75 3.56 8.70
CA GLY A 401 14.48 3.44 9.41
C GLY A 401 14.67 3.18 10.90
N VAL A 402 13.64 3.47 11.66
CA VAL A 402 13.59 3.32 13.12
C VAL A 402 12.90 2.00 13.47
N ASP A 403 13.38 1.33 14.49
CA ASP A 403 12.74 0.14 15.06
C ASP A 403 11.50 0.54 15.88
N LEU A 404 10.31 0.32 15.32
CA LEU A 404 9.02 0.61 15.95
C LEU A 404 8.60 -0.46 16.98
N SER A 405 9.28 -1.62 17.06
CA SER A 405 8.94 -2.68 18.01
C SER A 405 9.13 -2.24 19.46
N ARG A 406 9.92 -1.19 19.69
CA ARG A 406 10.09 -0.58 21.00
C ARG A 406 8.78 -0.09 21.62
N PHE A 407 7.85 0.41 20.81
CA PHE A 407 6.52 0.79 21.30
C PHE A 407 5.76 -0.41 21.86
N LEU A 408 5.91 -1.59 21.25
CA LEU A 408 5.26 -2.82 21.72
C LEU A 408 5.76 -3.25 23.10
N SER A 409 7.02 -2.89 23.44
CA SER A 409 7.65 -3.19 24.73
C SER A 409 7.45 -2.09 25.79
N GLY A 410 6.64 -1.06 25.50
CA GLY A 410 6.42 0.08 26.40
C GLY A 410 7.56 1.11 26.40
N GLY A 411 8.58 0.95 25.56
CA GLY A 411 9.64 1.92 25.32
C GLY A 411 9.29 2.92 24.22
N SER A 412 10.19 3.88 23.98
CA SER A 412 10.09 4.80 22.84
C SER A 412 11.30 4.62 21.92
N PRO A 413 11.11 4.65 20.61
CA PRO A 413 12.22 4.73 19.69
C PRO A 413 12.88 6.12 19.75
N ARG A 414 13.93 6.31 18.94
CA ARG A 414 14.54 7.63 18.77
C ARG A 414 13.48 8.66 18.38
N GLU A 415 13.49 9.81 19.05
CA GLU A 415 12.59 10.91 18.75
C GLU A 415 12.67 11.35 17.28
N ARG A 416 11.49 11.56 16.70
CA ARG A 416 11.33 12.07 15.32
C ARG A 416 10.35 13.25 15.35
N PRO A 417 10.86 14.48 15.55
CA PRO A 417 10.01 15.66 15.74
C PRO A 417 9.32 16.16 14.48
N LEU A 418 9.52 15.50 13.33
CA LEU A 418 8.85 15.80 12.09
C LEU A 418 8.89 14.63 11.11
N ALA A 419 7.85 14.53 10.27
CA ALA A 419 7.87 13.75 9.04
C ALA A 419 8.32 14.63 7.87
N TRP A 420 8.99 14.04 6.89
CA TRP A 420 9.36 14.69 5.66
C TRP A 420 9.58 13.67 4.55
N GLY A 421 9.29 14.09 3.32
CA GLY A 421 9.40 13.23 2.16
C GLY A 421 9.11 14.00 0.89
N GLY A 422 8.96 13.27 -0.23
CA GLY A 422 8.67 13.90 -1.50
C GLY A 422 8.08 12.98 -2.56
N TYR A 423 7.55 13.63 -3.57
CA TYR A 423 7.04 13.01 -4.77
C TYR A 423 7.47 13.83 -6.00
N LYS A 424 8.24 13.23 -6.90
CA LYS A 424 8.85 13.93 -8.03
C LYS A 424 9.62 15.18 -7.58
N ASP A 425 9.29 16.33 -8.15
CA ASP A 425 9.91 17.62 -7.89
C ASP A 425 9.35 18.38 -6.70
N ASN A 426 8.57 17.71 -5.84
CA ASN A 426 7.93 18.37 -4.70
C ASN A 426 8.23 17.63 -3.41
N HIS A 427 8.23 18.37 -2.31
CA HIS A 427 8.50 17.86 -0.98
C HIS A 427 7.53 18.42 0.06
N TYR A 428 7.46 17.73 1.19
CA TYR A 428 6.72 18.17 2.37
C TYR A 428 7.54 18.02 3.65
N VAL A 429 7.22 18.87 4.64
CA VAL A 429 7.63 18.72 6.04
C VAL A 429 6.40 18.88 6.91
N ARG A 430 6.26 18.00 7.91
CA ARG A 430 5.14 18.03 8.84
C ARG A 430 5.64 17.89 10.26
N THR A 431 5.19 18.75 11.13
CA THR A 431 5.33 18.69 12.58
C THR A 431 3.95 18.56 13.22
N ASP A 432 3.84 18.49 14.54
CA ASP A 432 2.55 18.46 15.22
C ASP A 432 1.70 19.69 14.90
N ARG A 433 2.31 20.86 14.76
CA ARG A 433 1.61 22.10 14.48
C ARG A 433 1.63 22.57 13.04
N TRP A 434 2.72 22.31 12.28
CA TRP A 434 2.92 22.93 10.99
C TRP A 434 3.02 21.92 9.87
N ALA A 435 2.37 22.20 8.75
CA ALA A 435 2.58 21.50 7.48
C ALA A 435 3.15 22.48 6.44
N TYR A 436 4.27 22.10 5.85
CA TYR A 436 4.96 22.85 4.80
C TYR A 436 5.09 21.97 3.56
N MET A 437 4.84 22.52 2.37
CA MET A 437 5.11 21.89 1.09
C MET A 437 5.59 22.90 0.07
N ALA A 438 6.47 22.48 -0.85
CA ALA A 438 7.01 23.31 -1.93
C ALA A 438 7.59 22.44 -3.06
N ASP A 439 7.95 23.09 -4.19
CA ASP A 439 8.80 22.44 -5.18
C ASP A 439 10.26 22.35 -4.70
N ASN A 440 11.07 21.49 -5.34
CA ASN A 440 12.48 21.31 -4.99
C ASN A 440 13.36 22.54 -5.28
N ARG A 441 12.83 23.55 -5.98
CA ARG A 441 13.43 24.89 -6.12
C ARG A 441 13.04 25.83 -4.99
N MET A 442 12.29 25.33 -3.98
CA MET A 442 11.77 26.10 -2.84
C MET A 442 10.78 27.21 -3.24
N ARG A 443 10.09 27.04 -4.37
CA ARG A 443 9.02 27.93 -4.84
C ARG A 443 7.66 27.31 -4.59
N ASN A 444 6.59 28.07 -4.82
CA ASN A 444 5.21 27.63 -4.60
C ASN A 444 5.00 27.07 -3.17
N SER A 445 5.62 27.75 -2.21
CA SER A 445 5.62 27.33 -0.82
C SER A 445 4.26 27.54 -0.17
N LEU A 446 3.70 26.48 0.40
CA LEU A 446 2.51 26.53 1.21
C LEU A 446 2.87 26.18 2.65
N LEU A 447 2.22 26.86 3.62
CA LEU A 447 2.38 26.61 5.04
C LEU A 447 1.00 26.62 5.71
N PHE A 448 0.72 25.62 6.54
CA PHE A 448 -0.55 25.50 7.25
C PHE A 448 -0.31 25.38 8.76
N ASP A 449 -1.11 26.10 9.55
CA ASP A 449 -1.15 25.99 11.01
C ASP A 449 -2.20 24.95 11.40
N LEU A 450 -1.76 23.72 11.66
CA LEU A 450 -2.64 22.58 11.90
C LEU A 450 -3.48 22.68 13.19
N GLU A 451 -3.08 23.53 14.14
CA GLU A 451 -3.92 23.83 15.33
C GLU A 451 -5.15 24.64 14.95
N LYS A 452 -5.05 25.53 13.94
CA LYS A 452 -6.13 26.40 13.50
C LYS A 452 -6.84 25.92 12.26
N ASP A 453 -6.13 25.21 11.41
CA ASP A 453 -6.59 24.70 10.12
C ASP A 453 -6.09 23.26 9.90
N PRO A 454 -6.64 22.27 10.63
CA PRO A 454 -6.26 20.88 10.49
C PRO A 454 -6.59 20.30 9.10
N GLY A 455 -7.48 20.97 8.35
CA GLY A 455 -7.85 20.61 6.98
C GLY A 455 -6.92 21.16 5.91
N GLU A 456 -5.94 22.02 6.27
CA GLU A 456 -4.99 22.64 5.32
C GLU A 456 -5.66 23.42 4.18
N GLY A 457 -6.76 24.13 4.50
CA GLY A 457 -7.56 24.88 3.53
C GLY A 457 -6.92 26.19 3.10
N THR A 458 -6.17 26.87 4.01
CA THR A 458 -5.64 28.20 3.76
C THR A 458 -4.19 28.34 4.15
N SER A 459 -3.34 28.59 3.15
CA SER A 459 -1.91 28.83 3.39
C SER A 459 -1.67 30.13 4.18
N VAL A 460 -0.81 30.01 5.21
CA VAL A 460 -0.37 31.13 6.05
C VAL A 460 1.11 31.47 5.81
N ALA A 461 1.69 31.04 4.69
CA ALA A 461 3.12 31.21 4.37
C ALA A 461 3.58 32.66 4.48
N GLU A 462 2.80 33.60 3.93
CA GLU A 462 3.14 35.03 3.97
C GLU A 462 3.08 35.62 5.39
N ARG A 463 2.20 35.10 6.24
CA ARG A 463 2.03 35.57 7.63
C ARG A 463 3.06 35.01 8.59
N HIS A 464 3.71 33.89 8.25
CA HIS A 464 4.68 33.18 9.10
C HIS A 464 6.01 32.87 8.38
N PRO A 465 6.70 33.87 7.78
CA PRO A 465 7.91 33.65 6.98
C PRO A 465 9.07 33.01 7.76
N ARG A 466 9.19 33.32 9.08
CA ARG A 466 10.22 32.72 9.94
C ARG A 466 9.96 31.22 10.16
N VAL A 467 8.71 30.80 10.35
CA VAL A 467 8.36 29.39 10.49
C VAL A 467 8.63 28.62 9.20
N LEU A 468 8.21 29.19 8.09
CA LEU A 468 8.45 28.63 6.76
C LEU A 468 9.95 28.42 6.52
N GLU A 469 10.79 29.44 6.77
CA GLU A 469 12.24 29.32 6.56
C GLU A 469 12.86 28.28 7.51
N GLY A 470 12.46 28.23 8.77
CA GLY A 470 12.93 27.21 9.72
C GLY A 470 12.59 25.79 9.32
N LEU A 471 11.40 25.55 8.72
CA LEU A 471 11.03 24.22 8.19
C LEU A 471 11.81 23.86 6.93
N ARG A 472 12.07 24.83 6.06
CA ARG A 472 12.90 24.68 4.88
C ARG A 472 14.35 24.33 5.24
N GLU A 473 14.95 25.02 6.19
CA GLU A 473 16.30 24.72 6.69
C GLU A 473 16.38 23.32 7.28
N ARG A 474 15.39 22.92 8.10
CA ARG A 474 15.30 21.58 8.66
C ARG A 474 15.22 20.49 7.59
N LEU A 475 14.46 20.72 6.51
CA LEU A 475 14.42 19.83 5.37
C LEU A 475 15.80 19.73 4.71
N ILE A 476 16.43 20.87 4.36
CA ILE A 476 17.73 20.91 3.67
C ILE A 476 18.79 20.18 4.50
N GLN A 477 18.85 20.43 5.80
CA GLN A 477 19.77 19.76 6.71
C GLN A 477 19.55 18.24 6.71
N ARG A 478 18.29 17.78 6.88
CA ARG A 478 17.98 16.35 6.95
C ARG A 478 18.14 15.64 5.61
N ALA A 479 17.92 16.33 4.52
CA ALA A 479 18.12 15.82 3.17
C ALA A 479 19.59 15.82 2.71
N GLY A 480 20.51 16.35 3.51
CA GLY A 480 21.92 16.48 3.12
C GLY A 480 22.13 17.49 1.98
N GLY A 481 21.37 18.58 1.99
CA GLY A 481 21.34 19.61 0.96
C GLY A 481 19.96 19.73 0.29
N ARG A 482 19.79 20.69 -0.59
CA ARG A 482 18.52 20.86 -1.32
C ARG A 482 18.18 19.60 -2.13
N PRO A 483 16.91 19.15 -2.12
CA PRO A 483 16.48 18.09 -3.02
C PRO A 483 16.72 18.51 -4.48
N PRO A 484 17.15 17.58 -5.34
CA PRO A 484 17.32 17.86 -6.77
C PRO A 484 15.99 18.25 -7.42
N PHE A 485 16.05 19.10 -8.45
CA PHE A 485 14.93 19.38 -9.33
C PHE A 485 15.15 18.60 -10.63
N TYR A 486 14.20 17.75 -11.00
CA TYR A 486 14.34 16.81 -12.11
C TYR A 486 13.70 17.33 -13.39
N GLY A 487 12.69 18.23 -13.28
CA GLY A 487 12.00 18.85 -14.42
C GLY A 487 10.93 17.94 -15.06
N VAL A 488 10.34 17.00 -14.29
CA VAL A 488 9.36 16.00 -14.77
C VAL A 488 8.01 16.08 -14.09
#